data_052884032322abc4877fa1fdc291d9ee
#
_entry.id   052884032322abc4877fa1fdc291d9ee
#
_cell.length_a   1.000
_cell.length_b   1.000
_cell.length_c   1.000
_cell.angle_alpha   90.00
_cell.angle_beta   90.00
_cell.angle_gamma   90.00
#
_symmetry.space_group_name_H-M   'P 1'
#
loop_
_entity.id
_entity.type
_entity.pdbx_description
1 polymer ?
#
loop_
_entity_poly.entity_id
_entity_poly.type
_entity_poly.pdbx_seq_one_letter_code
_entity_poly.pdbx_strand_id
1 'polypeptide(L)'
;MNVNIQTVHFDAGTKLVSYIEKKISKLTQYHDRITKVDVYLKLDNVVHTIKDKVAEIKVLVPRYEFFVKQSSKSFEESFDAALESVITQIKRQKEKQAA
;
A
#
# COMPACT_ATOMS: atom_id res chain seq x y z
N MET A 1 1.78 -5.32 14.16
CA MET A 1 1.96 -5.06 12.72
C MET A 1 3.25 -4.29 12.50
N ASN A 2 4.10 -4.80 11.66
CA ASN A 2 5.38 -4.17 11.34
C ASN A 2 5.25 -3.45 9.99
N VAL A 3 5.46 -2.14 9.98
CA VAL A 3 5.31 -1.32 8.77
C VAL A 3 6.67 -0.86 8.28
N ASN A 4 6.96 -1.10 7.00
CA ASN A 4 8.20 -0.69 6.38
C ASN A 4 7.87 0.12 5.13
N ILE A 5 8.40 1.34 5.04
CA ILE A 5 8.20 2.23 3.91
C ILE A 5 9.52 2.43 3.20
N GLN A 6 9.57 2.09 1.92
CA GLN A 6 10.77 2.24 1.11
C GLN A 6 10.50 3.14 -0.09
N THR A 7 11.48 3.95 -0.44
CA THR A 7 11.41 4.84 -1.60
C THR A 7 12.47 4.47 -2.62
N VAL A 8 12.13 4.62 -3.89
CA VAL A 8 13.04 4.32 -5.00
C VAL A 8 13.13 5.56 -5.88
N HIS A 9 14.35 6.08 -6.05
CA HIS A 9 14.69 7.24 -6.87
C HIS A 9 14.23 8.59 -6.33
N PHE A 10 13.86 8.66 -5.05
CA PHE A 10 13.54 9.95 -4.41
C PHE A 10 13.53 9.78 -2.89
N ASP A 11 13.50 10.91 -2.17
CA ASP A 11 13.37 10.91 -0.72
C ASP A 11 11.95 11.34 -0.34
N ALA A 12 11.26 10.51 0.43
CA ALA A 12 9.93 10.86 0.91
C ALA A 12 10.05 11.86 2.06
N GLY A 13 9.30 12.96 1.96
CA GLY A 13 9.24 13.93 3.06
C GLY A 13 8.50 13.37 4.26
N THR A 14 8.70 14.01 5.40
CA THR A 14 8.08 13.60 6.67
C THR A 14 6.55 13.57 6.57
N LYS A 15 5.98 14.53 5.85
CA LYS A 15 4.52 14.60 5.68
C LYS A 15 3.96 13.39 4.96
N LEU A 16 4.64 12.95 3.91
CA LEU A 16 4.20 11.78 3.13
C LEU A 16 4.31 10.51 3.97
N VAL A 17 5.42 10.34 4.68
CA VAL A 17 5.62 9.18 5.54
C VAL A 17 4.57 9.13 6.64
N SER A 18 4.31 10.26 7.30
CA SER A 18 3.29 10.33 8.35
C SER A 18 1.90 10.03 7.82
N TYR A 19 1.59 10.53 6.64
CA TYR A 19 0.31 10.27 5.98
C TYR A 19 0.10 8.77 5.74
N ILE A 20 1.14 8.11 5.22
CA ILE A 20 1.08 6.68 4.93
C ILE A 20 0.95 5.88 6.22
N GLU A 21 1.77 6.17 7.23
CA GLU A 21 1.75 5.45 8.50
C GLU A 21 0.37 5.54 9.16
N LYS A 22 -0.21 6.74 9.17
CA LYS A 22 -1.52 6.97 9.74
C LYS A 22 -2.60 6.16 9.04
N LYS A 23 -2.58 6.14 7.72
CA LYS A 23 -3.59 5.41 6.94
C LYS A 23 -3.39 3.90 6.99
N ILE A 24 -2.15 3.43 6.99
CA ILE A 24 -1.85 2.00 7.06
C ILE A 24 -2.37 1.40 8.37
N SER A 25 -2.35 2.17 9.46
CA SER A 25 -2.85 1.69 10.75
C SER A 25 -4.31 1.25 10.69
N LYS A 26 -5.08 1.75 9.73
CA LYS A 26 -6.48 1.36 9.54
C LYS A 26 -6.64 -0.09 9.08
N LEU A 27 -5.59 -0.69 8.53
CA LEU A 27 -5.66 -2.08 8.05
C LEU A 27 -6.00 -3.05 9.18
N THR A 28 -5.63 -2.74 10.42
CA THR A 28 -5.94 -3.60 11.56
C THR A 28 -7.45 -3.74 11.80
N GLN A 29 -8.25 -2.82 11.26
CA GLN A 29 -9.71 -2.91 11.34
C GLN A 29 -10.28 -3.98 10.41
N TYR A 30 -9.52 -4.37 9.40
CA TYR A 30 -9.96 -5.31 8.38
C TYR A 30 -9.37 -6.69 8.55
N HIS A 31 -8.23 -6.80 9.22
CA HIS A 31 -7.57 -8.07 9.47
C HIS A 31 -6.77 -7.98 10.77
N ASP A 32 -6.97 -8.94 11.66
CA ASP A 32 -6.35 -8.93 13.00
C ASP A 32 -5.01 -9.67 13.08
N ARG A 33 -4.58 -10.30 11.99
CA ARG A 33 -3.35 -11.10 11.98
C ARG A 33 -2.30 -10.60 10.99
N ILE A 34 -2.31 -9.31 10.69
CA ILE A 34 -1.29 -8.74 9.82
C ILE A 34 0.06 -8.76 10.54
N THR A 35 1.04 -9.43 9.96
CA THR A 35 2.39 -9.51 10.53
C THR A 35 3.28 -8.40 10.00
N LYS A 36 3.15 -8.05 8.73
CA LYS A 36 4.03 -7.09 8.08
C LYS A 36 3.32 -6.36 6.95
N VAL A 37 3.61 -5.08 6.80
CA VAL A 37 3.16 -4.27 5.66
C VAL A 37 4.37 -3.59 5.06
N ASP A 38 4.64 -3.84 3.79
CA ASP A 38 5.68 -3.16 3.03
C ASP A 38 5.03 -2.19 2.07
N VAL A 39 5.46 -0.95 2.09
CA VAL A 39 5.02 0.09 1.15
C VAL A 39 6.22 0.52 0.33
N TYR A 40 6.11 0.44 -0.99
CA TYR A 40 7.15 0.88 -1.90
C TYR A 40 6.64 2.05 -2.70
N LEU A 41 7.36 3.16 -2.65
CA LEU A 41 7.04 4.35 -3.41
C LEU A 41 8.12 4.54 -4.46
N LYS A 42 7.73 4.59 -5.71
CA LYS A 42 8.67 4.69 -6.83
C LYS A 42 8.32 5.86 -7.71
N LEU A 43 9.33 6.60 -8.09
CA LEU A 43 9.19 7.59 -9.15
C LEU A 43 9.54 6.87 -10.46
N ASP A 44 8.54 6.55 -11.25
CA ASP A 44 8.72 5.85 -12.51
C ASP A 44 8.85 6.87 -13.63
N ASN A 45 10.09 7.17 -13.99
CA ASN A 45 10.39 8.16 -15.03
C ASN A 45 10.29 7.57 -16.43
N VAL A 46 9.36 6.67 -16.67
CA VAL A 46 9.09 6.21 -18.02
C VAL A 46 8.63 7.41 -18.84
N VAL A 47 9.37 7.67 -19.88
CA VAL A 47 9.25 8.86 -20.73
C VAL A 47 7.79 9.14 -21.09
N HIS A 48 7.35 10.38 -20.75
CA HIS A 48 6.06 10.95 -21.17
C HIS A 48 4.81 10.47 -20.45
N THR A 49 4.91 9.86 -19.27
CA THR A 49 3.70 9.56 -18.50
C THR A 49 3.48 10.61 -17.42
N ILE A 50 2.25 11.12 -17.35
CA ILE A 50 1.84 12.04 -16.30
C ILE A 50 1.68 11.30 -14.96
N LYS A 51 1.39 10.00 -15.02
CA LYS A 51 1.16 9.17 -13.84
C LYS A 51 2.40 8.38 -13.48
N ASP A 52 3.42 9.09 -13.03
CA ASP A 52 4.74 8.52 -12.75
C ASP A 52 4.99 8.22 -11.27
N LYS A 53 4.04 8.54 -10.39
CA LYS A 53 4.14 8.25 -8.96
C LYS A 53 3.51 6.91 -8.68
N VAL A 54 4.31 5.91 -8.35
CA VAL A 54 3.87 4.54 -8.15
C VAL A 54 3.89 4.19 -6.67
N ALA A 55 2.81 3.58 -6.19
CA ALA A 55 2.73 3.03 -4.83
C ALA A 55 2.40 1.55 -4.91
N GLU A 56 3.20 0.75 -4.21
CA GLU A 56 2.98 -0.69 -4.07
C GLU A 56 2.78 -1.00 -2.60
N ILE A 57 1.78 -1.82 -2.28
CA ILE A 57 1.53 -2.25 -0.91
C ILE A 57 1.51 -3.77 -0.88
N LYS A 58 2.26 -4.34 0.05
CA LYS A 58 2.33 -5.75 0.27
C LYS A 58 1.96 -6.03 1.72
N VAL A 59 0.91 -6.79 1.94
CA VAL A 59 0.41 -7.12 3.27
C VAL A 59 0.59 -8.60 3.52
N LEU A 60 1.32 -8.94 4.58
CA LEU A 60 1.60 -10.32 4.95
C LEU A 60 0.72 -10.74 6.11
N VAL A 61 -0.01 -11.83 5.92
CA VAL A 61 -0.80 -12.49 6.95
C VAL A 61 -0.39 -13.97 6.96
N PRO A 62 -0.76 -14.76 7.99
CA PRO A 62 -0.43 -16.17 7.97
C PRO A 62 -0.98 -16.87 6.73
N ARG A 63 -0.11 -17.53 5.99
CA ARG A 63 -0.43 -18.33 4.80
C ARG A 63 -0.93 -17.55 3.59
N TYR A 64 -0.86 -16.21 3.62
CA TYR A 64 -1.33 -15.42 2.48
C TYR A 64 -0.61 -14.09 2.40
N GLU A 65 -0.52 -13.56 1.19
CA GLU A 65 0.10 -12.27 0.93
C GLU A 65 -0.79 -11.50 -0.04
N PHE A 66 -1.09 -10.26 0.34
CA PHE A 66 -1.81 -9.35 -0.55
C PHE A 66 -0.81 -8.41 -1.19
N PHE A 67 -0.96 -8.17 -2.48
CA PHE A 67 -0.10 -7.26 -3.20
C PHE A 67 -0.92 -6.39 -4.15
N VAL A 68 -0.69 -5.08 -4.12
CA VAL A 68 -1.33 -4.13 -5.04
C VAL A 68 -0.31 -3.13 -5.53
N LYS A 69 -0.57 -2.60 -6.72
CA LYS A 69 0.26 -1.57 -7.33
C LYS A 69 -0.64 -0.56 -8.03
N GLN A 70 -0.42 0.71 -7.74
CA GLN A 70 -1.18 1.79 -8.37
C GLN A 70 -0.25 2.92 -8.73
N SER A 71 -0.61 3.67 -9.77
CA SER A 71 0.14 4.84 -10.19
C SER A 71 -0.80 6.00 -10.47
N SER A 72 -0.34 7.21 -10.18
CA SER A 72 -1.10 8.42 -10.45
C SER A 72 -0.17 9.63 -10.49
N LYS A 73 -0.75 10.83 -10.45
CA LYS A 73 0.00 12.09 -10.50
C LYS A 73 0.69 12.43 -9.18
N SER A 74 0.22 11.87 -8.08
CA SER A 74 0.81 12.12 -6.76
C SER A 74 0.93 10.83 -5.98
N PHE A 75 1.87 10.79 -5.03
CA PHE A 75 2.04 9.61 -4.19
C PHE A 75 0.84 9.40 -3.25
N GLU A 76 0.21 10.48 -2.80
CA GLU A 76 -0.98 10.39 -1.97
C GLU A 76 -2.11 9.69 -2.71
N GLU A 77 -2.37 10.08 -3.95
CA GLU A 77 -3.40 9.44 -4.77
C GLU A 77 -3.07 7.98 -5.07
N SER A 78 -1.82 7.71 -5.43
CA SER A 78 -1.38 6.35 -5.73
C SER A 78 -1.51 5.46 -4.51
N PHE A 79 -1.09 5.97 -3.35
CA PHE A 79 -1.17 5.23 -2.10
C PHE A 79 -2.63 5.00 -1.70
N ASP A 80 -3.48 6.02 -1.80
CA ASP A 80 -4.90 5.89 -1.45
C ASP A 80 -5.58 4.84 -2.33
N ALA A 81 -5.31 4.85 -3.62
CA ALA A 81 -5.86 3.85 -4.54
C ALA A 81 -5.36 2.45 -4.21
N ALA A 82 -4.07 2.32 -3.88
CA ALA A 82 -3.48 1.04 -3.51
C ALA A 82 -4.07 0.53 -2.19
N LEU A 83 -4.24 1.42 -1.21
CA LEU A 83 -4.81 1.04 0.08
C LEU A 83 -6.25 0.55 -0.08
N GLU A 84 -7.06 1.27 -0.84
CA GLU A 84 -8.43 0.87 -1.11
C GLU A 84 -8.49 -0.50 -1.81
N SER A 85 -7.60 -0.72 -2.75
CA SER A 85 -7.51 -1.99 -3.47
C SER A 85 -7.13 -3.14 -2.55
N VAL A 86 -6.15 -2.95 -1.66
CA VAL A 86 -5.74 -4.01 -0.75
C VAL A 86 -6.83 -4.30 0.29
N ILE A 87 -7.55 -3.28 0.74
CA ILE A 87 -8.69 -3.47 1.65
C ILE A 87 -9.76 -4.33 0.98
N THR A 88 -10.05 -4.05 -0.29
CA THR A 88 -11.00 -4.86 -1.06
C THR A 88 -10.56 -6.31 -1.14
N GLN A 89 -9.28 -6.56 -1.39
CA GLN A 89 -8.74 -7.92 -1.45
C GLN A 89 -8.85 -8.62 -0.11
N ILE A 90 -8.56 -7.92 0.99
CA ILE A 90 -8.67 -8.48 2.34
C ILE A 90 -10.12 -8.89 2.63
N LYS A 91 -11.07 -8.03 2.28
CA LYS A 91 -12.49 -8.33 2.49
C LYS A 91 -12.93 -9.57 1.69
N ARG A 92 -12.50 -9.67 0.44
CA ARG A 92 -12.81 -10.83 -0.41
C ARG A 92 -12.24 -12.12 0.14
N GLN A 93 -11.01 -12.06 0.64
CA GLN A 93 -10.35 -13.22 1.23
C GLN A 93 -11.11 -13.71 2.45
N LYS A 94 -11.56 -12.79 3.31
CA LYS A 94 -12.36 -13.14 4.49
C LYS A 94 -13.69 -13.78 4.13
N GLU A 95 -14.35 -13.26 3.10
CA GLU A 95 -15.61 -13.83 2.63
C GLU A 95 -15.44 -15.27 2.18
N LYS A 96 -14.35 -15.56 1.45
CA LYS A 96 -14.06 -16.92 1.01
C LYS A 96 -13.78 -17.85 2.18
N GLN A 97 -13.11 -17.38 3.21
CA GLN A 97 -12.79 -18.17 4.40
C GLN A 97 -14.02 -18.40 5.28
N ALA A 98 -14.95 -17.48 5.27
CA ALA A 98 -16.18 -17.58 6.06
C ALA A 98 -17.22 -18.52 5.42
N ALA A 99 -17.08 -18.83 4.17
CA ALA A 99 -18.02 -19.72 3.46
C ALA A 99 -17.67 -21.23 3.72
#